data_44641d8b0bde709c7afda489c7f65943
#
_entry.id   44641d8b0bde709c7afda489c7f65943
#
_cell.length_a   1.000
_cell.length_b   1.000
_cell.length_c   1.000
_cell.angle_alpha   90.00
_cell.angle_beta   90.00
_cell.angle_gamma   90.00
#
_symmetry.space_group_name_H-M   'P 1'
#
loop_
_entity.id
_entity.type
_entity.pdbx_description
1 polymer ?
#
loop_
_entity_poly.entity_id
_entity_poly.type
_entity_poly.pdbx_seq_one_letter_code
_entity_poly.pdbx_strand_id
1 'polypeptide(L)'
;MTGSHPPAAVRSPAAAALLLGCCFVLGSCANVASWPHAPARAMTVTATAYNSLPGQTHGDPHDGAWGDRLTPGTRAIAVSRDLVALGLRRGARLRIAGLPGEWVVLDRMPSRWTRRIDLYMGSDLRAARHFGKREVQITWTGS
;
A
#
# COMPACT_ATOMS: atom_id res chain seq x y z
N MET A 1 23.49 86.05 -37.25
CA MET A 1 22.55 86.29 -38.40
C MET A 1 21.55 85.16 -38.31
N THR A 2 20.45 85.53 -37.78
CA THR A 2 19.12 85.37 -38.31
C THR A 2 18.74 83.89 -38.42
N GLY A 3 17.83 83.44 -37.79
CA GLY A 3 16.49 83.80 -37.47
C GLY A 3 15.70 82.51 -37.67
N SER A 4 14.91 82.19 -36.93
CA SER A 4 13.47 82.33 -36.83
C SER A 4 12.82 81.04 -36.32
N HIS A 5 12.13 81.21 -35.30
CA HIS A 5 10.99 80.50 -34.78
C HIS A 5 9.81 80.53 -35.76
N PRO A 6 8.73 79.94 -35.38
CA PRO A 6 8.16 78.64 -35.08
C PRO A 6 7.01 78.27 -36.06
N PRO A 7 5.93 77.66 -35.81
CA PRO A 7 5.16 77.36 -34.60
C PRO A 7 4.59 75.96 -34.56
N ALA A 8 4.28 75.52 -33.41
CA ALA A 8 3.01 75.23 -32.78
C ALA A 8 1.85 74.64 -33.62
N ALA A 9 1.27 73.76 -33.06
CA ALA A 9 -0.14 73.42 -32.97
C ALA A 9 -0.40 71.93 -33.30
N VAL A 10 -1.09 71.23 -32.63
CA VAL A 10 -2.30 71.31 -31.91
C VAL A 10 -2.95 69.88 -31.91
N ARG A 11 -3.35 69.46 -30.75
CA ARG A 11 -4.49 68.60 -30.45
C ARG A 11 -4.46 67.08 -30.62
N SER A 12 -4.51 66.51 -29.46
CA SER A 12 -5.37 65.36 -29.03
C SER A 12 -6.74 65.31 -29.73
N PRO A 13 -7.52 64.30 -29.53
CA PRO A 13 -7.49 63.18 -28.57
C PRO A 13 -8.02 61.92 -29.19
N ALA A 14 -8.18 61.03 -28.30
CA ALA A 14 -9.14 59.90 -28.33
C ALA A 14 -8.60 58.64 -29.01
N ALA A 15 -8.59 57.60 -28.38
CA ALA A 15 -9.58 56.84 -27.72
C ALA A 15 -8.91 55.66 -27.00
N ALA A 16 -9.20 55.62 -25.77
CA ALA A 16 -8.97 54.44 -24.96
C ALA A 16 -9.78 53.28 -25.52
N ALA A 17 -9.11 52.22 -25.83
CA ALA A 17 -9.75 50.91 -25.94
C ALA A 17 -9.05 49.98 -24.96
N LEU A 18 -9.58 49.99 -23.73
CA LEU A 18 -9.32 48.97 -22.74
C LEU A 18 -9.96 47.66 -23.24
N LEU A 19 -9.17 46.81 -23.82
CA LEU A 19 -9.54 45.41 -23.99
C LEU A 19 -9.07 44.67 -22.74
N LEU A 20 -9.97 44.57 -21.73
CA LEU A 20 -9.87 43.65 -20.65
C LEU A 20 -10.00 42.23 -21.25
N GLY A 21 -8.86 41.65 -21.58
CA GLY A 21 -8.75 40.22 -21.85
C GLY A 21 -8.98 39.44 -20.57
N CYS A 22 -10.24 39.09 -20.34
CA CYS A 22 -10.64 38.16 -19.28
C CYS A 22 -10.09 36.78 -19.65
N CYS A 23 -8.87 36.45 -19.20
CA CYS A 23 -8.37 35.11 -19.19
C CYS A 23 -9.22 34.27 -18.21
N PHE A 24 -10.29 33.70 -18.74
CA PHE A 24 -11.01 32.62 -18.07
C PHE A 24 -10.08 31.40 -18.08
N VAL A 25 -9.26 31.26 -17.04
CA VAL A 25 -8.60 30.01 -16.70
C VAL A 25 -9.71 29.10 -16.22
N LEU A 26 -10.25 28.32 -17.16
CA LEU A 26 -11.07 27.15 -16.81
C LEU A 26 -10.15 26.16 -16.11
N GLY A 27 -10.07 26.30 -14.78
CA GLY A 27 -9.50 25.28 -13.92
C GLY A 27 -10.33 24.01 -14.10
N SER A 28 -9.88 23.14 -15.00
CA SER A 28 -10.32 21.75 -15.02
C SER A 28 -9.91 21.14 -13.69
N CYS A 29 -10.80 21.20 -12.72
CA CYS A 29 -10.76 20.29 -11.58
C CYS A 29 -10.91 18.89 -12.17
N ALA A 30 -9.77 18.24 -12.45
CA ALA A 30 -9.74 16.82 -12.69
C ALA A 30 -10.30 16.17 -11.44
N ASN A 31 -11.56 15.80 -11.51
CA ASN A 31 -12.24 15.01 -10.49
C ASN A 31 -11.58 13.63 -10.57
N VAL A 32 -10.47 13.43 -9.84
CA VAL A 32 -9.89 12.12 -9.64
C VAL A 32 -10.95 11.35 -8.88
N ALA A 33 -11.71 10.55 -9.61
CA ALA A 33 -12.64 9.61 -9.03
C ALA A 33 -11.84 8.73 -8.09
N SER A 34 -11.90 9.04 -6.81
CA SER A 34 -11.35 8.17 -5.78
C SER A 34 -12.23 6.92 -5.78
N TRP A 35 -11.71 5.86 -6.38
CA TRP A 35 -12.33 4.55 -6.25
C TRP A 35 -12.49 4.26 -4.76
N PRO A 36 -13.67 3.82 -4.32
CA PRO A 36 -13.85 3.50 -2.91
C PRO A 36 -12.89 2.35 -2.55
N HIS A 37 -11.78 2.70 -1.94
CA HIS A 37 -10.91 1.72 -1.34
C HIS A 37 -11.70 1.06 -0.21
N ALA A 38 -11.79 -0.25 -0.23
CA ALA A 38 -12.38 -0.98 0.89
C ALA A 38 -11.72 -0.50 2.19
N PRO A 39 -12.50 -0.25 3.25
CA PRO A 39 -11.96 0.29 4.48
C PRO A 39 -10.86 -0.62 5.01
N ALA A 40 -9.73 -0.01 5.38
CA ALA A 40 -8.64 -0.74 6.00
C ALA A 40 -9.11 -1.31 7.35
N ARG A 41 -8.84 -2.58 7.56
CA ARG A 41 -9.09 -3.28 8.83
C ARG A 41 -7.79 -3.37 9.60
N ALA A 42 -7.88 -3.34 10.93
CA ALA A 42 -6.74 -3.52 11.81
C ALA A 42 -7.10 -4.47 12.96
N MET A 43 -6.16 -5.29 13.38
CA MET A 43 -6.34 -6.23 14.48
C MET A 43 -4.99 -6.56 15.13
N THR A 44 -4.98 -6.76 16.44
CA THR A 44 -3.85 -7.34 17.15
C THR A 44 -3.97 -8.86 17.13
N VAL A 45 -2.89 -9.53 16.74
CA VAL A 45 -2.80 -10.99 16.62
C VAL A 45 -1.51 -11.49 17.23
N THR A 46 -1.48 -12.76 17.62
CA THR A 46 -0.23 -13.44 17.97
C THR A 46 0.52 -13.81 16.68
N ALA A 47 1.76 -13.39 16.55
CA ALA A 47 2.65 -13.76 15.47
C ALA A 47 3.74 -14.71 15.93
N THR A 48 4.01 -15.72 15.12
CA THR A 48 5.15 -16.64 15.23
C THR A 48 5.84 -16.75 13.88
N ALA A 49 6.90 -17.53 13.78
CA ALA A 49 7.59 -17.78 12.52
C ALA A 49 7.88 -19.28 12.33
N TYR A 50 7.87 -19.72 11.08
CA TYR A 50 8.15 -21.11 10.69
C TYR A 50 9.11 -21.18 9.49
N ASN A 51 9.64 -22.38 9.27
CA ASN A 51 10.61 -22.68 8.21
C ASN A 51 10.16 -23.89 7.37
N SER A 52 10.66 -23.96 6.13
CA SER A 52 10.55 -25.12 5.25
C SER A 52 11.71 -26.10 5.50
N LEU A 53 11.88 -26.60 6.71
CA LEU A 53 12.89 -27.61 6.99
C LEU A 53 12.26 -29.00 6.93
N PRO A 54 12.98 -30.01 6.33
CA PRO A 54 12.53 -31.40 6.32
C PRO A 54 12.23 -31.89 7.75
N GLY A 55 11.12 -32.59 7.93
CA GLY A 55 10.72 -33.17 9.23
C GLY A 55 9.88 -32.27 10.12
N GLN A 56 9.58 -31.04 9.75
CA GLN A 56 8.72 -30.15 10.52
C GLN A 56 7.25 -30.14 10.08
N THR A 57 6.95 -30.67 8.90
CA THR A 57 5.58 -30.71 8.33
C THR A 57 5.28 -32.08 7.73
N HIS A 58 3.99 -32.43 7.68
CA HIS A 58 3.51 -33.56 6.89
C HIS A 58 3.40 -33.10 5.42
N GLY A 59 4.15 -33.73 4.51
CA GLY A 59 4.22 -33.39 3.09
C GLY A 59 5.48 -32.59 2.71
N ASP A 60 5.48 -31.94 1.53
CA ASP A 60 6.58 -31.06 1.12
C ASP A 60 6.56 -29.79 1.98
N PRO A 61 7.61 -29.50 2.74
CA PRO A 61 7.67 -28.30 3.59
C PRO A 61 7.66 -26.99 2.80
N HIS A 62 7.78 -27.06 1.48
CA HIS A 62 7.69 -25.90 0.60
C HIS A 62 6.27 -25.66 0.06
N ASP A 63 5.31 -26.51 0.34
CA ASP A 63 3.95 -26.34 -0.14
C ASP A 63 3.05 -25.79 0.97
N GLY A 64 2.42 -24.66 0.72
CA GLY A 64 1.39 -24.09 1.59
C GLY A 64 0.10 -24.92 1.54
N ALA A 65 -0.79 -24.72 2.49
CA ALA A 65 -2.06 -25.45 2.61
C ALA A 65 -2.98 -25.37 1.38
N TRP A 66 -2.72 -24.48 0.45
CA TRP A 66 -3.44 -24.34 -0.81
C TRP A 66 -2.62 -24.76 -2.03
N GLY A 67 -1.46 -25.39 -1.84
CA GLY A 67 -0.58 -25.83 -2.91
C GLY A 67 0.31 -24.73 -3.50
N ASP A 68 0.43 -23.61 -2.81
CA ASP A 68 1.35 -22.54 -3.20
C ASP A 68 2.78 -22.94 -2.87
N ARG A 69 3.69 -22.85 -3.83
CA ARG A 69 5.10 -23.10 -3.62
C ARG A 69 5.75 -21.95 -2.86
N LEU A 70 6.23 -22.24 -1.66
CA LEU A 70 6.95 -21.29 -0.81
C LEU A 70 8.45 -21.37 -1.10
N THR A 71 9.03 -20.29 -1.56
CA THR A 71 10.47 -20.20 -1.84
C THR A 71 11.14 -19.27 -0.82
N PRO A 72 12.42 -19.51 -0.47
CA PRO A 72 13.18 -18.60 0.37
C PRO A 72 13.12 -17.16 -0.15
N GLY A 73 12.84 -16.20 0.75
CA GLY A 73 12.65 -14.79 0.40
C GLY A 73 11.21 -14.39 0.09
N THR A 74 10.29 -15.34 -0.09
CA THR A 74 8.86 -15.02 -0.20
C THR A 74 8.32 -14.49 1.13
N ARG A 75 7.70 -13.31 1.09
CA ARG A 75 7.00 -12.74 2.26
C ARG A 75 5.62 -13.39 2.41
N ALA A 76 5.60 -14.66 2.75
CA ALA A 76 4.40 -15.44 2.94
C ALA A 76 4.03 -15.55 4.42
N ILE A 77 2.75 -15.65 4.69
CA ILE A 77 2.23 -15.98 6.02
C ILE A 77 1.19 -17.06 5.95
N ALA A 78 1.15 -17.88 7.00
CA ALA A 78 0.01 -18.71 7.35
C ALA A 78 -0.91 -17.95 8.30
N VAL A 79 -2.22 -18.11 8.12
CA VAL A 79 -3.23 -17.45 8.97
C VAL A 79 -4.17 -18.46 9.62
N SER A 80 -4.65 -18.17 10.82
CA SER A 80 -5.68 -18.96 11.47
C SER A 80 -7.03 -18.84 10.75
N ARG A 81 -7.90 -19.83 10.90
CA ARG A 81 -9.15 -19.92 10.11
C ARG A 81 -10.12 -18.78 10.36
N ASP A 82 -10.17 -18.24 11.55
CA ASP A 82 -10.97 -17.08 11.91
C ASP A 82 -10.53 -15.83 11.11
N LEU A 83 -9.24 -15.66 10.87
CA LEU A 83 -8.74 -14.57 10.03
C LEU A 83 -9.10 -14.74 8.55
N VAL A 84 -9.17 -15.99 8.06
CA VAL A 84 -9.68 -16.28 6.70
C VAL A 84 -11.13 -15.83 6.57
N ALA A 85 -11.95 -16.04 7.58
CA ALA A 85 -13.35 -15.60 7.61
C ALA A 85 -13.46 -14.06 7.63
N LEU A 86 -12.45 -13.36 8.16
CA LEU A 86 -12.38 -11.89 8.17
C LEU A 86 -11.82 -11.29 6.86
N GLY A 87 -11.55 -12.12 5.84
CA GLY A 87 -11.09 -11.68 4.53
C GLY A 87 -9.60 -11.91 4.26
N LEU A 88 -8.82 -12.41 5.22
CA LEU A 88 -7.42 -12.80 4.99
C LEU A 88 -7.34 -14.17 4.30
N ARG A 89 -7.85 -14.23 3.06
CA ARG A 89 -7.88 -15.42 2.22
C ARG A 89 -6.57 -15.57 1.44
N ARG A 90 -6.41 -16.69 0.75
CA ARG A 90 -5.28 -16.94 -0.17
C ARG A 90 -5.07 -15.73 -1.10
N GLY A 91 -3.86 -15.25 -1.17
CA GLY A 91 -3.48 -14.10 -1.98
C GLY A 91 -3.77 -12.74 -1.33
N ALA A 92 -4.48 -12.67 -0.21
CA ALA A 92 -4.70 -11.41 0.50
C ALA A 92 -3.37 -10.82 0.97
N ARG A 93 -3.28 -9.50 0.91
CA ARG A 93 -2.09 -8.76 1.34
C ARG A 93 -2.37 -8.05 2.65
N LEU A 94 -1.36 -8.02 3.50
CA LEU A 94 -1.43 -7.30 4.77
C LEU A 94 -0.08 -6.69 5.15
N ARG A 95 -0.13 -5.73 6.04
CA ARG A 95 1.06 -5.14 6.68
C ARG A 95 1.10 -5.56 8.13
N ILE A 96 2.31 -5.74 8.64
CA ILE A 96 2.57 -6.12 10.03
C ILE A 96 3.36 -4.98 10.66
N ALA A 97 2.88 -4.43 11.77
CA ALA A 97 3.55 -3.36 12.48
C ALA A 97 4.96 -3.79 12.90
N GLY A 98 5.93 -2.94 12.64
CA GLY A 98 7.34 -3.23 12.94
C GLY A 98 8.07 -4.08 11.89
N LEU A 99 7.39 -4.54 10.83
CA LEU A 99 8.02 -5.27 9.73
C LEU A 99 7.83 -4.51 8.41
N PRO A 100 8.86 -4.39 7.56
CA PRO A 100 8.78 -3.64 6.32
C PRO A 100 7.98 -4.38 5.24
N GLY A 101 7.26 -3.60 4.43
CA GLY A 101 6.58 -4.08 3.23
C GLY A 101 5.27 -4.82 3.51
N GLU A 102 4.78 -5.50 2.48
CA GLU A 102 3.55 -6.28 2.52
C GLU A 102 3.86 -7.77 2.57
N TRP A 103 2.97 -8.50 3.23
CA TRP A 103 3.00 -9.94 3.36
C TRP A 103 1.78 -10.54 2.66
N VAL A 104 1.94 -11.71 2.08
CA VAL A 104 0.89 -12.39 1.31
C VAL A 104 0.44 -13.64 2.06
N VAL A 105 -0.85 -13.84 2.16
CA VAL A 105 -1.44 -15.05 2.73
C VAL A 105 -1.33 -16.18 1.71
N LEU A 106 -0.42 -17.12 1.94
CA LEU A 106 -0.18 -18.28 1.07
C LEU A 106 -0.32 -19.61 1.82
N ASP A 107 -0.61 -19.55 3.13
CA ASP A 107 -0.76 -20.76 3.93
C ASP A 107 -1.82 -20.59 5.01
N ARG A 108 -2.27 -21.70 5.58
CA ARG A 108 -3.33 -21.75 6.58
C ARG A 108 -2.95 -22.63 7.76
N MET A 109 -3.13 -22.10 8.94
CA MET A 109 -2.85 -22.81 10.18
C MET A 109 -3.91 -23.86 10.51
N PRO A 110 -3.56 -24.88 11.32
CA PRO A 110 -4.51 -25.83 11.89
C PRO A 110 -5.64 -25.14 12.66
N SER A 111 -6.82 -25.80 12.73
CA SER A 111 -8.05 -25.22 13.30
C SER A 111 -7.98 -24.88 14.80
N ARG A 112 -7.02 -25.44 15.53
CA ARG A 112 -6.81 -25.14 16.96
C ARG A 112 -6.31 -23.71 17.22
N TRP A 113 -5.84 -23.02 16.18
CA TRP A 113 -5.32 -21.66 16.31
C TRP A 113 -6.36 -20.62 15.95
N THR A 114 -6.41 -19.56 16.75
CA THR A 114 -7.26 -18.38 16.54
C THR A 114 -6.45 -17.11 16.74
N ARG A 115 -6.80 -16.04 16.03
CA ARG A 115 -6.14 -14.73 16.07
C ARG A 115 -4.62 -14.85 15.98
N ARG A 116 -4.15 -15.67 15.03
CA ARG A 116 -2.75 -15.99 14.90
C ARG A 116 -2.29 -15.96 13.46
N ILE A 117 -1.07 -15.49 13.29
CA ILE A 117 -0.34 -15.57 12.02
C ILE A 117 1.02 -16.25 12.25
N ASP A 118 1.55 -16.86 11.20
CA ASP A 118 2.84 -17.53 11.23
C ASP A 118 3.66 -17.08 10.01
N LEU A 119 4.80 -16.43 10.25
CA LEU A 119 5.63 -15.83 9.22
C LEU A 119 6.58 -16.87 8.62
N TYR A 120 6.57 -16.98 7.30
CA TYR A 120 7.51 -17.84 6.59
C TYR A 120 8.91 -17.23 6.54
N MET A 121 9.89 -17.94 7.06
CA MET A 121 11.30 -17.50 7.12
C MET A 121 12.21 -18.34 6.22
N GLY A 122 11.64 -19.02 5.20
CA GLY A 122 12.42 -19.86 4.31
C GLY A 122 13.18 -20.95 5.06
N SER A 123 14.48 -21.06 4.82
CA SER A 123 15.37 -21.99 5.52
C SER A 123 16.10 -21.35 6.72
N ASP A 124 15.83 -20.09 7.03
CA ASP A 124 16.53 -19.38 8.12
C ASP A 124 15.93 -19.70 9.49
N LEU A 125 16.41 -20.80 10.10
CA LEU A 125 16.01 -21.23 11.43
C LEU A 125 16.39 -20.20 12.51
N ARG A 126 17.49 -19.46 12.32
CA ARG A 126 17.95 -18.46 13.30
C ARG A 126 16.97 -17.30 13.31
N ALA A 127 16.59 -16.79 12.14
CA ALA A 127 15.61 -15.71 12.02
C ALA A 127 14.26 -16.12 12.65
N ALA A 128 13.78 -17.33 12.38
CA ALA A 128 12.53 -17.82 12.96
C ALA A 128 12.59 -17.92 14.50
N ARG A 129 13.67 -18.45 15.05
CA ARG A 129 13.88 -18.53 16.50
C ARG A 129 14.02 -17.14 17.14
N HIS A 130 14.73 -16.24 16.49
CA HIS A 130 14.87 -14.86 16.96
C HIS A 130 13.56 -14.09 16.92
N PHE A 131 12.74 -14.35 15.91
CA PHE A 131 11.40 -13.75 15.84
C PHE A 131 10.56 -14.16 17.04
N GLY A 132 10.56 -15.44 17.39
CA GLY A 132 9.86 -15.98 18.54
C GLY A 132 8.33 -15.83 18.44
N LYS A 133 7.67 -15.65 19.58
CA LYS A 133 6.24 -15.39 19.71
C LYS A 133 6.01 -13.99 20.25
N ARG A 134 5.20 -13.19 19.58
CA ARG A 134 4.89 -11.82 19.99
C ARG A 134 3.50 -11.38 19.53
N GLU A 135 2.95 -10.37 20.15
CA GLU A 135 1.76 -9.70 19.66
C GLU A 135 2.16 -8.60 18.66
N VAL A 136 1.44 -8.53 17.55
CA VAL A 136 1.63 -7.54 16.50
C VAL A 136 0.30 -7.00 16.02
N GLN A 137 0.28 -5.76 15.58
CA GLN A 137 -0.87 -5.21 14.85
C GLN A 137 -0.71 -5.53 13.37
N ILE A 138 -1.76 -6.06 12.76
CA ILE A 138 -1.86 -6.26 11.32
C ILE A 138 -2.90 -5.31 10.73
N THR A 139 -2.67 -4.89 9.48
CA THR A 139 -3.62 -4.07 8.72
C THR A 139 -3.80 -4.65 7.33
N TRP A 140 -5.05 -4.71 6.83
CA TRP A 140 -5.38 -5.18 5.49
C TRP A 140 -6.61 -4.47 4.96
N THR A 141 -6.79 -4.48 3.65
CA THR A 141 -8.04 -4.05 3.02
C THR A 141 -8.92 -5.27 2.82
N GLY A 142 -10.16 -5.20 3.24
CA GLY A 142 -11.13 -6.27 2.99
C GLY A 142 -11.35 -6.42 1.47
N SER A 143 -11.19 -7.64 0.96
CA SER A 143 -11.65 -8.04 -0.37
C SER A 143 -13.06 -8.56 -0.28
#